data_6a8afdae54bd67a3b96eab13d1e7b32d
#
_entry.id   6a8afdae54bd67a3b96eab13d1e7b32d
#
_cell.length_a   1.000
_cell.length_b   1.000
_cell.length_c   1.000
_cell.angle_alpha   90.00
_cell.angle_beta   90.00
_cell.angle_gamma   90.00
#
_symmetry.space_group_name_H-M   'P 1'
#
loop_
_entity.id
_entity.type
_entity.pdbx_description
1 polymer ?
#
loop_
_entity_poly.entity_id
_entity_poly.type
_entity_poly.pdbx_seq_one_letter_code
_entity_poly.pdbx_strand_id
1 'polypeptide(L)'
;HYPLRRQRQMCIRDSQEICKHLGEQLTRDYKDKPLVCVGILKGSVMFMADLIKRIDTHLAIDFMDVSSYHGGTESTGEVQILKDLSASIENKDVLIIEDILETGTTLKSITELLRSRKVNSLEIVTLLDKPNRRKADIEAKYVGKKIPDEFVVGYGLDYAEHYRNLPYIGTLKPEIYNK
;
A
#
# COMPACT_ATOMS: atom_id res chain seq x y z
N HIS A 1 -12.17 -23.62 9.25
CA HIS A 1 -13.04 -23.07 8.20
C HIS A 1 -12.88 -21.56 8.20
N TYR A 2 -12.13 -21.02 7.22
CA TYR A 2 -12.00 -19.58 7.07
C TYR A 2 -13.33 -19.01 6.54
N PRO A 3 -13.83 -17.87 7.08
CA PRO A 3 -15.08 -17.25 6.67
C PRO A 3 -14.99 -16.50 5.33
N LEU A 4 -14.19 -17.03 4.42
CA LEU A 4 -13.96 -16.45 3.10
C LEU A 4 -14.99 -17.01 2.11
N ARG A 5 -15.57 -16.17 1.24
CA ARG A 5 -16.24 -16.66 0.04
C ARG A 5 -15.24 -17.46 -0.78
N ARG A 6 -15.71 -18.53 -1.45
CA ARG A 6 -14.87 -19.33 -2.36
C ARG A 6 -14.29 -18.53 -3.53
N GLN A 7 -14.67 -17.27 -3.70
CA GLN A 7 -14.18 -16.38 -4.74
C GLN A 7 -12.86 -15.75 -4.30
N ARG A 8 -11.76 -16.33 -4.76
CA ARG A 8 -10.44 -15.70 -4.66
C ARG A 8 -10.44 -14.51 -5.60
N GLN A 9 -10.21 -13.32 -5.08
CA GLN A 9 -10.04 -12.10 -5.88
C GLN A 9 -8.69 -12.11 -6.62
N MET A 10 -7.69 -12.70 -5.98
CA MET A 10 -6.35 -12.77 -6.52
C MET A 10 -5.61 -13.99 -5.96
N CYS A 11 -5.13 -14.88 -6.82
CA CYS A 11 -4.32 -16.03 -6.42
C CYS A 11 -2.84 -15.64 -6.27
N ILE A 12 -2.02 -16.56 -5.76
CA ILE A 12 -0.57 -16.34 -5.59
C ILE A 12 0.09 -16.00 -6.94
N ARG A 13 -0.30 -16.67 -8.02
CA ARG A 13 0.24 -16.40 -9.36
C ARG A 13 -0.08 -14.99 -9.82
N ASP A 14 -1.32 -14.51 -9.61
CA ASP A 14 -1.74 -13.17 -10.01
C ASP A 14 -0.91 -12.09 -9.29
N SER A 15 -0.66 -12.25 -7.97
CA SER A 15 0.17 -11.31 -7.21
C SER A 15 1.62 -11.31 -7.69
N GLN A 16 2.17 -12.47 -8.04
CA GLN A 16 3.53 -12.58 -8.57
C GLN A 16 3.67 -11.95 -9.97
N GLU A 17 2.66 -12.10 -10.83
CA GLU A 17 2.64 -11.47 -12.16
C GLU A 17 2.51 -9.94 -12.05
N ILE A 18 1.66 -9.43 -11.14
CA ILE A 18 1.56 -8.00 -10.85
C ILE A 18 2.91 -7.46 -10.37
N CYS A 19 3.56 -8.11 -9.40
CA CYS A 19 4.86 -7.69 -8.90
C CYS A 19 5.93 -7.70 -10.00
N LYS A 20 5.92 -8.69 -10.88
CA LYS A 20 6.83 -8.74 -12.03
C LYS A 20 6.63 -7.55 -12.96
N HIS A 21 5.39 -7.31 -13.39
CA HIS A 21 5.06 -6.21 -14.30
C HIS A 21 5.41 -4.85 -13.72
N LEU A 22 4.99 -4.59 -12.46
CA LEU A 22 5.33 -3.35 -11.76
C LEU A 22 6.83 -3.21 -11.53
N GLY A 23 7.54 -4.30 -11.19
CA GLY A 23 8.98 -4.30 -11.00
C GLY A 23 9.74 -3.92 -12.28
N GLU A 24 9.33 -4.44 -13.43
CA GLU A 24 9.90 -4.08 -14.74
C GLU A 24 9.65 -2.59 -15.06
N GLN A 25 8.47 -2.07 -14.78
CA GLN A 25 8.14 -0.65 -14.98
C GLN A 25 8.97 0.24 -14.06
N LEU A 26 9.03 -0.08 -12.77
CA LEU A 26 9.81 0.67 -11.78
C LEU A 26 11.32 0.63 -12.07
N THR A 27 11.83 -0.49 -12.55
CA THR A 27 13.23 -0.62 -12.98
C THR A 27 13.56 0.39 -14.08
N ARG A 28 12.69 0.54 -15.08
CA ARG A 28 12.88 1.53 -16.16
C ARG A 28 12.79 2.96 -15.67
N ASP A 29 11.78 3.27 -14.84
CA ASP A 29 11.47 4.63 -14.42
C ASP A 29 12.48 5.18 -13.39
N TYR A 30 13.09 4.28 -12.60
CA TYR A 30 14.06 4.62 -11.54
C TYR A 30 15.50 4.21 -11.86
N LYS A 31 15.80 3.93 -13.12
CA LYS A 31 17.17 3.64 -13.55
C LYS A 31 18.10 4.80 -13.15
N ASP A 32 19.21 4.47 -12.51
CA ASP A 32 20.26 5.41 -12.08
C ASP A 32 19.78 6.51 -11.10
N LYS A 33 18.66 6.30 -10.41
CA LYS A 33 18.11 7.22 -9.43
C LYS A 33 18.34 6.71 -7.98
N PRO A 34 18.51 7.63 -7.01
CA PRO A 34 18.67 7.26 -5.59
C PRO A 34 17.33 6.88 -4.96
N LEU A 35 16.77 5.74 -5.34
CA LEU A 35 15.44 5.28 -4.94
C LEU A 35 15.37 4.84 -3.48
N VAL A 36 14.36 5.32 -2.76
CA VAL A 36 13.96 4.84 -1.43
C VAL A 36 12.54 4.31 -1.50
N CYS A 37 12.37 3.03 -1.23
CA CYS A 37 11.06 2.39 -1.12
C CYS A 37 10.57 2.47 0.33
N VAL A 38 9.43 3.10 0.55
CA VAL A 38 8.81 3.28 1.87
C VAL A 38 7.53 2.46 1.95
N GLY A 39 7.55 1.39 2.74
CA GLY A 39 6.36 0.57 3.02
C GLY A 39 5.52 1.15 4.15
N ILE A 40 4.21 1.26 3.94
CA ILE A 40 3.29 1.65 5.01
C ILE A 40 2.83 0.41 5.76
N LEU A 41 3.25 0.32 7.02
CA LEU A 41 2.93 -0.82 7.90
C LEU A 41 1.44 -0.81 8.29
N LYS A 42 0.83 -1.96 8.55
CA LYS A 42 1.42 -3.32 8.46
C LYS A 42 1.10 -3.99 7.11
N GLY A 43 0.03 -3.56 6.42
CA GLY A 43 -0.58 -4.24 5.28
C GLY A 43 0.35 -4.40 4.09
N SER A 44 1.20 -3.41 3.82
CA SER A 44 2.09 -3.41 2.65
C SER A 44 3.24 -4.43 2.69
N VAL A 45 3.52 -5.04 3.85
CA VAL A 45 4.73 -5.87 4.08
C VAL A 45 4.88 -6.99 3.05
N MET A 46 3.82 -7.74 2.76
CA MET A 46 3.88 -8.88 1.83
C MET A 46 4.09 -8.39 0.40
N PHE A 47 3.34 -7.38 -0.02
CA PHE A 47 3.48 -6.79 -1.35
C PHE A 47 4.85 -6.16 -1.55
N MET A 48 5.33 -5.37 -0.60
CA MET A 48 6.65 -4.74 -0.66
C MET A 48 7.76 -5.79 -0.77
N ALA A 49 7.71 -6.84 0.04
CA ALA A 49 8.71 -7.90 0.04
C ALA A 49 8.81 -8.63 -1.32
N ASP A 50 7.69 -8.80 -2.01
CA ASP A 50 7.67 -9.41 -3.33
C ASP A 50 8.03 -8.44 -4.45
N LEU A 51 7.56 -7.19 -4.37
CA LEU A 51 7.80 -6.16 -5.38
C LEU A 51 9.28 -5.77 -5.47
N ILE A 52 9.93 -5.45 -4.35
CA ILE A 52 11.31 -4.94 -4.37
C ILE A 52 12.31 -5.94 -4.96
N LYS A 53 12.05 -7.25 -4.84
CA LYS A 53 12.86 -8.31 -5.47
C LYS A 53 12.76 -8.32 -7.01
N ARG A 54 11.78 -7.60 -7.57
CA ARG A 54 11.55 -7.48 -9.02
C ARG A 54 12.04 -6.17 -9.59
N ILE A 55 12.55 -5.26 -8.75
CA ILE A 55 13.12 -3.98 -9.17
C ILE A 55 14.64 -4.17 -9.31
N ASP A 56 15.13 -4.11 -10.55
CA ASP A 56 16.55 -4.27 -10.86
C ASP A 56 17.25 -2.91 -10.88
N THR A 57 17.34 -2.28 -9.70
CA THR A 57 18.13 -1.07 -9.46
C THR A 57 18.57 -1.03 -8.00
N HIS A 58 19.59 -0.24 -7.70
CA HIS A 58 19.98 0.01 -6.32
C HIS A 58 18.89 0.81 -5.60
N LEU A 59 18.36 0.26 -4.52
CA LEU A 59 17.35 0.92 -3.72
C LEU A 59 17.61 0.72 -2.22
N ALA A 60 17.15 1.70 -1.43
CA ALA A 60 17.03 1.57 0.02
C ALA A 60 15.59 1.24 0.39
N ILE A 61 15.40 0.61 1.53
CA ILE A 61 14.07 0.34 2.08
C ILE A 61 13.91 1.00 3.43
N ASP A 62 12.72 1.50 3.70
CA ASP A 62 12.32 1.99 5.02
C ASP A 62 10.82 1.75 5.22
N PHE A 63 10.34 1.95 6.44
CA PHE A 63 8.95 1.75 6.79
C PHE A 63 8.41 2.92 7.62
N MET A 64 7.14 3.24 7.40
CA MET A 64 6.36 4.09 8.29
C MET A 64 5.19 3.31 8.87
N ASP A 65 4.85 3.63 10.11
CA ASP A 65 3.62 3.18 10.74
C ASP A 65 2.81 4.40 11.17
N VAL A 66 1.57 4.47 10.72
CA VAL A 66 0.67 5.58 11.01
C VAL A 66 -0.69 5.04 11.44
N SER A 67 -1.30 5.72 12.40
CA SER A 67 -2.70 5.49 12.74
C SER A 67 -3.54 6.70 12.33
N SER A 68 -4.75 6.42 11.84
CA SER A 68 -5.75 7.47 11.68
C SER A 68 -6.23 7.93 13.05
N TYR A 69 -6.19 9.22 13.32
CA TYR A 69 -6.74 9.74 14.57
C TYR A 69 -8.27 9.67 14.51
N HIS A 70 -8.86 8.81 15.34
CA HIS A 70 -10.30 8.67 15.50
C HIS A 70 -10.76 9.44 16.74
N GLY A 71 -10.60 10.76 16.72
CA GLY A 71 -11.11 11.65 17.76
C GLY A 71 -12.49 12.20 17.42
N GLY A 72 -13.53 11.37 17.45
CA GLY A 72 -14.90 11.77 17.17
C GLY A 72 -15.54 11.07 15.98
N THR A 73 -16.76 11.46 15.62
CA THR A 73 -17.58 10.83 14.56
C THR A 73 -17.14 11.17 13.14
N GLU A 74 -16.15 12.05 12.97
CA GLU A 74 -15.56 12.40 11.68
C GLU A 74 -14.03 12.25 11.74
N SER A 75 -13.43 11.59 10.77
CA SER A 75 -11.98 11.51 10.61
C SER A 75 -11.50 12.87 10.10
N THR A 76 -10.75 13.59 10.91
CA THR A 76 -10.17 14.91 10.54
C THR A 76 -9.07 14.83 9.49
N GLY A 77 -8.68 13.62 9.07
CA GLY A 77 -7.55 13.42 8.16
C GLY A 77 -6.18 13.55 8.84
N GLU A 78 -6.14 13.88 10.13
CA GLU A 78 -4.90 13.91 10.89
C GLU A 78 -4.40 12.47 11.12
N VAL A 79 -3.12 12.28 10.88
CA VAL A 79 -2.44 11.01 11.12
C VAL A 79 -1.48 11.13 12.29
N GLN A 80 -1.47 10.13 13.15
CA GLN A 80 -0.46 9.97 14.18
C GLN A 80 0.64 9.06 13.66
N ILE A 81 1.87 9.55 13.69
CA ILE A 81 3.04 8.75 13.32
C ILE A 81 3.42 7.88 14.52
N LEU A 82 3.30 6.56 14.36
CA LEU A 82 3.72 5.58 15.38
C LEU A 82 5.18 5.19 15.17
N LYS A 83 5.63 5.09 13.92
CA LYS A 83 7.02 4.89 13.53
C LYS A 83 7.33 5.79 12.33
N ASP A 84 8.33 6.64 12.48
CA ASP A 84 8.85 7.46 11.39
C ASP A 84 9.99 6.75 10.64
N LEU A 85 10.40 7.33 9.51
CA LEU A 85 11.54 6.86 8.72
C LEU A 85 12.80 6.83 9.56
N SER A 86 13.65 5.84 9.30
CA SER A 86 14.90 5.64 10.01
C SER A 86 16.03 6.52 9.48
N ALA A 87 15.91 6.98 8.22
CA ALA A 87 16.91 7.80 7.54
C ALA A 87 16.30 9.01 6.82
N SER A 88 17.15 10.01 6.53
CA SER A 88 16.73 11.16 5.72
C SER A 88 16.42 10.75 4.29
N ILE A 89 15.34 11.32 3.76
CA ILE A 89 14.91 11.17 2.36
C ILE A 89 15.15 12.44 1.53
N GLU A 90 15.85 13.43 2.10
CA GLU A 90 16.18 14.67 1.39
C GLU A 90 16.97 14.38 0.10
N ASN A 91 16.55 14.99 -1.01
CA ASN A 91 17.10 14.78 -2.35
C ASN A 91 17.05 13.33 -2.87
N LYS A 92 16.17 12.48 -2.30
CA LYS A 92 15.95 11.12 -2.79
C LYS A 92 14.68 11.05 -3.64
N ASP A 93 14.65 10.06 -4.52
CA ASP A 93 13.42 9.64 -5.19
C ASP A 93 12.70 8.64 -4.29
N VAL A 94 11.48 8.96 -3.88
CA VAL A 94 10.71 8.18 -2.89
C VAL A 94 9.54 7.47 -3.58
N LEU A 95 9.42 6.19 -3.34
CA LEU A 95 8.30 5.37 -3.75
C LEU A 95 7.56 4.85 -2.51
N ILE A 96 6.36 5.36 -2.27
CA ILE A 96 5.48 4.82 -1.23
C ILE A 96 4.86 3.53 -1.76
N ILE A 97 4.95 2.47 -0.96
CA ILE A 97 4.36 1.15 -1.26
C ILE A 97 3.19 0.91 -0.31
N GLU A 98 2.00 0.74 -0.90
CA GLU A 98 0.74 0.55 -0.20
C GLU A 98 0.06 -0.76 -0.67
N ASP A 99 -0.62 -1.44 0.23
CA ASP A 99 -1.37 -2.65 -0.10
C ASP A 99 -2.67 -2.33 -0.83
N ILE A 100 -3.41 -1.34 -0.33
CA ILE A 100 -4.70 -0.94 -0.91
C ILE A 100 -4.94 0.57 -0.79
N LEU A 101 -5.31 1.18 -1.89
CA LEU A 101 -5.74 2.58 -1.93
C LEU A 101 -7.28 2.65 -1.98
N GLU A 102 -7.89 2.98 -0.85
CA GLU A 102 -9.34 3.17 -0.72
C GLU A 102 -9.71 4.67 -0.70
N THR A 103 -9.98 5.24 0.47
CA THR A 103 -10.37 6.66 0.60
C THR A 103 -9.25 7.62 0.24
N GLY A 104 -8.01 7.23 0.45
CA GLY A 104 -6.82 8.03 0.19
C GLY A 104 -6.51 9.09 1.24
N THR A 105 -7.36 9.29 2.26
CA THR A 105 -7.19 10.37 3.25
C THR A 105 -5.87 10.25 3.99
N THR A 106 -5.58 9.09 4.56
CA THR A 106 -4.33 8.82 5.28
C THR A 106 -3.11 8.94 4.37
N LEU A 107 -3.19 8.36 3.16
CA LEU A 107 -2.09 8.37 2.21
C LEU A 107 -1.79 9.79 1.69
N LYS A 108 -2.80 10.65 1.54
CA LYS A 108 -2.63 12.06 1.20
C LYS A 108 -1.82 12.78 2.29
N SER A 109 -2.17 12.60 3.56
CA SER A 109 -1.45 13.21 4.68
C SER A 109 0.01 12.73 4.76
N ILE A 110 0.26 11.44 4.55
CA ILE A 110 1.62 10.88 4.47
C ILE A 110 2.40 11.51 3.30
N THR A 111 1.77 11.61 2.14
CA THR A 111 2.39 12.19 0.94
C THR A 111 2.79 13.65 1.14
N GLU A 112 1.91 14.46 1.74
CA GLU A 112 2.19 15.86 2.06
C GLU A 112 3.34 15.97 3.06
N LEU A 113 3.33 15.15 4.11
CA LEU A 113 4.42 15.09 5.09
C LEU A 113 5.76 14.74 4.44
N LEU A 114 5.81 13.68 3.63
CA LEU A 114 7.07 13.26 3.00
C LEU A 114 7.57 14.28 1.97
N ARG A 115 6.68 14.94 1.23
CA ARG A 115 7.05 16.03 0.31
C ARG A 115 7.69 17.21 1.04
N SER A 116 7.22 17.54 2.26
CA SER A 116 7.81 18.62 3.07
C SER A 116 9.27 18.34 3.48
N ARG A 117 9.74 17.10 3.35
CA ARG A 117 11.11 16.67 3.66
C ARG A 117 12.09 16.85 2.49
N LYS A 118 11.73 17.70 1.50
CA LYS A 118 12.60 18.06 0.37
C LYS A 118 13.06 16.86 -0.47
N VAL A 119 12.16 15.93 -0.73
CA VAL A 119 12.41 14.82 -1.65
C VAL A 119 12.60 15.32 -3.08
N ASN A 120 13.40 14.60 -3.89
CA ASN A 120 13.56 14.89 -5.30
C ASN A 120 12.28 14.56 -6.10
N SER A 121 11.70 13.38 -5.84
CA SER A 121 10.40 12.98 -6.36
C SER A 121 9.67 12.10 -5.34
N LEU A 122 8.34 12.03 -5.44
CA LEU A 122 7.53 11.16 -4.61
C LEU A 122 6.37 10.62 -5.44
N GLU A 123 6.32 9.31 -5.55
CA GLU A 123 5.30 8.57 -6.26
C GLU A 123 4.73 7.44 -5.38
N ILE A 124 3.59 6.90 -5.80
CA ILE A 124 2.89 5.84 -5.08
C ILE A 124 2.74 4.62 -5.99
N VAL A 125 3.02 3.45 -5.43
CA VAL A 125 2.61 2.16 -5.98
C VAL A 125 1.65 1.50 -5.01
N THR A 126 0.52 1.03 -5.52
CA THR A 126 -0.45 0.25 -4.74
C THR A 126 -0.73 -1.09 -5.40
N LEU A 127 -0.88 -2.14 -4.59
CA LEU A 127 -1.28 -3.44 -5.11
C LEU A 127 -2.73 -3.41 -5.59
N LEU A 128 -3.63 -2.89 -4.76
CA LEU A 128 -5.05 -2.78 -5.04
C LEU A 128 -5.51 -1.32 -5.04
N ASP A 129 -6.42 -0.99 -5.94
CA ASP A 129 -7.05 0.33 -6.00
C ASP A 129 -8.58 0.19 -6.03
N LYS A 130 -9.27 0.93 -5.15
CA LYS A 130 -10.72 1.06 -5.10
C LYS A 130 -11.13 2.50 -5.45
N PRO A 131 -11.15 2.88 -6.71
CA PRO A 131 -11.40 4.26 -7.12
C PRO A 131 -12.78 4.78 -6.66
N ASN A 132 -13.78 3.90 -6.56
CA ASN A 132 -15.13 4.27 -6.11
C ASN A 132 -15.21 4.66 -4.62
N ARG A 133 -14.18 4.37 -3.82
CA ARG A 133 -14.09 4.74 -2.40
C ARG A 133 -13.31 6.03 -2.19
N ARG A 134 -12.72 6.60 -3.23
CA ARG A 134 -11.85 7.78 -3.13
C ARG A 134 -12.59 8.98 -2.57
N LYS A 135 -12.04 9.57 -1.51
CA LYS A 135 -12.51 10.81 -0.88
C LYS A 135 -11.48 11.94 -0.98
N ALA A 136 -10.20 11.59 -0.92
CA ALA A 136 -9.12 12.55 -1.05
C ALA A 136 -8.65 12.66 -2.50
N ASP A 137 -8.17 13.84 -2.90
CA ASP A 137 -7.54 14.07 -4.20
C ASP A 137 -6.12 13.48 -4.18
N ILE A 138 -6.04 12.19 -4.46
CA ILE A 138 -4.80 11.42 -4.54
C ILE A 138 -4.98 10.22 -5.47
N GLU A 139 -3.95 9.95 -6.25
CA GLU A 139 -3.88 8.80 -7.14
C GLU A 139 -2.53 8.10 -6.99
N ALA A 140 -2.51 6.79 -7.22
CA ALA A 140 -1.28 6.04 -7.37
C ALA A 140 -0.83 6.04 -8.82
N LYS A 141 0.44 6.37 -9.07
CA LYS A 141 1.03 6.30 -10.41
C LYS A 141 1.14 4.87 -10.92
N TYR A 142 1.39 3.94 -10.01
CA TYR A 142 1.54 2.53 -10.33
C TYR A 142 0.45 1.73 -9.59
N VAL A 143 -0.39 1.04 -10.34
CA VAL A 143 -1.52 0.28 -9.81
C VAL A 143 -1.43 -1.16 -10.26
N GLY A 144 -1.43 -2.09 -9.31
CA GLY A 144 -1.44 -3.52 -9.61
C GLY A 144 -2.78 -3.98 -10.18
N LYS A 145 -3.85 -3.74 -9.46
CA LYS A 145 -5.20 -4.14 -9.88
C LYS A 145 -6.27 -3.21 -9.31
N LYS A 146 -7.19 -2.76 -10.16
CA LYS A 146 -8.43 -2.11 -9.71
C LYS A 146 -9.44 -3.16 -9.31
N ILE A 147 -10.09 -2.97 -8.17
CA ILE A 147 -11.11 -3.88 -7.64
C ILE A 147 -12.40 -3.13 -7.27
N PRO A 148 -13.57 -3.83 -7.27
CA PRO A 148 -14.82 -3.26 -6.80
C PRO A 148 -14.78 -3.00 -5.29
N ASP A 149 -15.83 -2.36 -4.76
CA ASP A 149 -15.98 -2.09 -3.32
C ASP A 149 -16.39 -3.35 -2.56
N GLU A 150 -15.47 -4.29 -2.45
CA GLU A 150 -15.60 -5.51 -1.65
C GLU A 150 -14.59 -5.50 -0.51
N PHE A 151 -14.95 -6.08 0.64
CA PHE A 151 -14.02 -6.22 1.75
C PHE A 151 -13.06 -7.38 1.48
N VAL A 152 -11.77 -7.07 1.30
CA VAL A 152 -10.75 -8.04 0.94
C VAL A 152 -9.74 -8.22 2.08
N VAL A 153 -9.23 -9.45 2.22
CA VAL A 153 -8.25 -9.85 3.23
C VAL A 153 -7.21 -10.80 2.63
N GLY A 154 -6.08 -10.92 3.30
CA GLY A 154 -4.96 -11.77 2.89
C GLY A 154 -3.86 -11.01 2.16
N TYR A 155 -2.70 -11.62 2.05
CA TYR A 155 -1.50 -11.04 1.45
C TYR A 155 -1.11 -9.68 2.07
N GLY A 156 -1.18 -9.60 3.39
CA GLY A 156 -0.96 -8.39 4.19
C GLY A 156 -2.23 -7.72 4.69
N LEU A 157 -3.32 -7.75 3.92
CA LEU A 157 -4.61 -7.17 4.29
C LEU A 157 -5.29 -7.96 5.42
N ASP A 158 -5.96 -7.25 6.33
CA ASP A 158 -6.58 -7.84 7.51
C ASP A 158 -8.06 -7.50 7.71
N TYR A 159 -8.64 -8.26 8.64
CA TYR A 159 -9.84 -7.90 9.37
C TYR A 159 -9.59 -8.18 10.86
N ALA A 160 -9.65 -7.15 11.71
CA ALA A 160 -9.39 -7.25 13.15
C ALA A 160 -8.06 -7.97 13.49
N GLU A 161 -6.98 -7.61 12.81
CA GLU A 161 -5.63 -8.19 12.89
C GLU A 161 -5.51 -9.67 12.45
N HIS A 162 -6.54 -10.23 11.83
CA HIS A 162 -6.53 -11.59 11.30
C HIS A 162 -6.37 -11.61 9.77
N TYR A 163 -5.95 -12.75 9.23
CA TYR A 163 -5.86 -13.06 7.79
C TYR A 163 -4.66 -12.49 7.02
N ARG A 164 -3.83 -11.61 7.58
CA ARG A 164 -2.66 -11.05 6.89
C ARG A 164 -1.72 -12.10 6.30
N ASN A 165 -1.65 -13.28 6.94
CA ASN A 165 -0.76 -14.38 6.56
C ASN A 165 -1.28 -15.27 5.43
N LEU A 166 -2.49 -15.04 4.91
CA LEU A 166 -2.98 -15.78 3.76
C LEU A 166 -2.14 -15.44 2.52
N PRO A 167 -1.68 -16.44 1.75
CA PRO A 167 -0.84 -16.20 0.58
C PRO A 167 -1.60 -15.72 -0.66
N TYR A 168 -2.88 -15.46 -0.52
CA TYR A 168 -3.81 -14.98 -1.56
C TYR A 168 -4.73 -13.90 -1.00
N ILE A 169 -5.40 -13.16 -1.87
CA ILE A 169 -6.44 -12.21 -1.51
C ILE A 169 -7.81 -12.83 -1.75
N GLY A 170 -8.65 -12.78 -0.73
CA GLY A 170 -10.04 -13.26 -0.79
C GLY A 170 -11.03 -12.22 -0.29
N THR A 171 -12.27 -12.30 -0.75
CA THR A 171 -13.36 -11.46 -0.26
C THR A 171 -13.92 -12.03 1.04
N LEU A 172 -14.04 -11.19 2.06
CA LEU A 172 -14.65 -11.54 3.32
C LEU A 172 -16.19 -11.56 3.17
N LYS A 173 -16.85 -12.53 3.80
CA LYS A 173 -18.30 -12.61 3.76
C LYS A 173 -18.93 -11.42 4.49
N PRO A 174 -19.99 -10.78 3.93
CA PRO A 174 -20.65 -9.64 4.55
C PRO A 174 -21.14 -9.89 5.98
N GLU A 175 -21.56 -11.11 6.30
CA GLU A 175 -22.04 -11.47 7.64
C GLU A 175 -20.96 -11.36 8.74
N ILE A 176 -19.68 -11.24 8.34
CA ILE A 176 -18.56 -11.13 9.27
C ILE A 176 -18.33 -9.68 9.72
N TYR A 177 -18.49 -8.70 8.81
CA TYR A 177 -18.17 -7.29 9.06
C TYR A 177 -19.40 -6.37 9.16
N ASN A 178 -20.62 -6.86 8.84
CA ASN A 178 -21.88 -6.14 8.99
C ASN A 178 -22.64 -6.53 10.29
N LYS A 179 -21.92 -6.73 11.39
CA LYS A 179 -22.53 -6.98 12.69
C LYS A 179 -22.83 -5.70 13.44
#